data_7028d188ea06bec662686f1ec873828a
#
_entry.id   7028d188ea06bec662686f1ec873828a
#
_cell.length_a   1.000
_cell.length_b   1.000
_cell.length_c   1.000
_cell.angle_alpha   90.00
_cell.angle_beta   90.00
_cell.angle_gamma   90.00
#
_symmetry.space_group_name_H-M   'P 1'
#
loop_
_entity.id
_entity.type
_entity.pdbx_description
1 polymer ?
#
loop_
_entity_poly.entity_id
_entity_poly.type
_entity_poly.pdbx_seq_one_letter_code
_entity_poly.pdbx_strand_id
1 'polypeptide(L)'
;MAGGEIIESFIVPVHPHTVLAPEQNQGWQNLRKAYDDAAQIIKDKEADLLIIYSTTWPSIIGHQIISDPNPEWVMVDHDFHDLGSIHYSFNIDAEFAKQWNKENHARGLQSRCVNYHGFPIDVGSVVALTLLNPDNKIPAVIVSSNVYADRSETTVLAKACKDLVRKTGRKAVAITAMSLSNRMFTEHIDAKDDRIHSLKDDEWNRKILEFLGQGRLEDVSQLSRTIQQQIRVQKVVNFKPMWWLSAINDNRNDLTGNVLSYEAINGAGCAVVNLNPTSSGFGDKEYDEDEVEVFAGERGVLDAATKNTETSKTNSGPKLWEPTEAKGSVNTESA
;
A
#
# COMPACT_ATOMS: atom_id res chain seq x y z
N MET A 1 1.02 -28.36 10.21
CA MET A 1 1.98 -27.44 9.56
C MET A 1 1.74 -26.07 10.19
N ALA A 2 2.78 -25.35 10.59
CA ALA A 2 2.61 -23.97 11.03
C ALA A 2 2.02 -23.18 9.87
N GLY A 3 0.95 -22.39 10.12
CA GLY A 3 0.38 -21.52 9.09
C GLY A 3 1.36 -20.42 8.75
N GLY A 4 1.26 -19.83 7.55
CA GLY A 4 2.06 -18.65 7.19
C GLY A 4 1.67 -17.42 8.04
N GLU A 5 2.55 -16.42 8.06
CA GLU A 5 2.40 -15.22 8.89
C GLU A 5 3.01 -13.99 8.23
N ILE A 6 2.53 -12.82 8.66
CA ILE A 6 3.22 -11.54 8.42
C ILE A 6 4.30 -11.42 9.49
N ILE A 7 5.56 -11.59 9.08
CA ILE A 7 6.70 -11.63 10.00
C ILE A 7 7.26 -10.26 10.34
N GLU A 8 7.10 -9.30 9.42
CA GLU A 8 7.53 -7.91 9.56
C GLU A 8 6.60 -6.99 8.75
N SER A 9 6.56 -5.72 9.13
CA SER A 9 5.85 -4.70 8.36
C SER A 9 6.67 -3.42 8.25
N PHE A 10 6.56 -2.73 7.10
CA PHE A 10 7.32 -1.51 6.84
C PHE A 10 6.45 -0.40 6.26
N ILE A 11 6.80 0.83 6.61
CA ILE A 11 6.41 2.05 5.90
C ILE A 11 7.68 2.55 5.21
N VAL A 12 7.60 2.81 3.90
CA VAL A 12 8.75 3.27 3.11
C VAL A 12 8.36 4.40 2.15
N PRO A 13 9.29 5.35 1.87
CA PRO A 13 9.04 6.43 0.92
C PRO A 13 8.82 5.95 -0.51
N VAL A 14 8.23 6.83 -1.33
CA VAL A 14 7.91 6.53 -2.74
C VAL A 14 8.77 7.30 -3.76
N HIS A 15 9.61 8.21 -3.29
CA HIS A 15 10.32 9.14 -4.17
C HIS A 15 11.61 8.54 -4.73
N PRO A 16 11.96 8.82 -6.00
CA PRO A 16 13.11 8.23 -6.67
C PRO A 16 14.47 8.74 -6.18
N HIS A 17 14.50 9.83 -5.40
CA HIS A 17 15.71 10.49 -4.89
C HIS A 17 16.63 9.55 -4.12
N THR A 18 16.05 8.64 -3.34
CA THR A 18 16.80 7.64 -2.57
C THR A 18 17.53 6.61 -3.44
N VAL A 19 17.10 6.46 -4.70
CA VAL A 19 17.75 5.56 -5.68
C VAL A 19 18.69 6.34 -6.58
N LEU A 20 18.22 7.47 -7.14
CA LEU A 20 18.89 8.16 -8.25
C LEU A 20 19.89 9.24 -7.80
N ALA A 21 19.68 9.87 -6.65
CA ALA A 21 20.49 11.01 -6.24
C ALA A 21 20.70 11.09 -4.71
N PRO A 22 20.94 9.98 -4.00
CA PRO A 22 21.04 10.02 -2.53
C PRO A 22 22.19 10.92 -2.05
N GLU A 23 23.27 11.07 -2.83
CA GLU A 23 24.45 11.85 -2.47
C GLU A 23 24.22 13.37 -2.52
N GLN A 24 23.15 13.86 -3.12
CA GLN A 24 22.88 15.29 -3.25
C GLN A 24 22.35 15.92 -1.97
N ASN A 25 21.84 15.11 -1.02
CA ASN A 25 21.31 15.59 0.26
C ASN A 25 21.56 14.58 1.36
N GLN A 26 21.97 15.05 2.55
CA GLN A 26 22.25 14.17 3.70
C GLN A 26 21.01 13.39 4.16
N GLY A 27 19.83 14.01 4.13
CA GLY A 27 18.56 13.34 4.48
C GLY A 27 18.24 12.21 3.49
N TRP A 28 18.48 12.43 2.19
CA TRP A 28 18.27 11.40 1.18
C TRP A 28 19.24 10.22 1.36
N GLN A 29 20.49 10.50 1.75
CA GLN A 29 21.45 9.45 2.15
C GLN A 29 20.98 8.68 3.39
N ASN A 30 20.47 9.39 4.40
CA ASN A 30 19.95 8.76 5.61
C ASN A 30 18.78 7.82 5.29
N LEU A 31 17.84 8.25 4.44
CA LEU A 31 16.74 7.40 3.96
C LEU A 31 17.26 6.20 3.16
N ARG A 32 18.26 6.41 2.28
CA ARG A 32 18.87 5.31 1.53
C ARG A 32 19.49 4.27 2.47
N LYS A 33 20.24 4.71 3.46
CA LYS A 33 20.80 3.82 4.48
C LYS A 33 19.71 3.09 5.27
N ALA A 34 18.63 3.78 5.62
CA ALA A 34 17.50 3.16 6.31
C ALA A 34 16.83 2.07 5.46
N TYR A 35 16.78 2.24 4.14
CA TYR A 35 16.35 1.18 3.23
C TYR A 35 17.31 -0.01 3.23
N ASP A 36 18.62 0.23 3.24
CA ASP A 36 19.63 -0.84 3.31
C ASP A 36 19.50 -1.63 4.63
N ASP A 37 19.28 -0.93 5.75
CA ASP A 37 19.01 -1.54 7.06
C ASP A 37 17.70 -2.36 7.03
N ALA A 38 16.65 -1.84 6.42
CA ALA A 38 15.38 -2.56 6.26
C ALA A 38 15.53 -3.81 5.37
N ALA A 39 16.28 -3.72 4.27
CA ALA A 39 16.60 -4.87 3.42
C ALA A 39 17.35 -5.97 4.19
N GLN A 40 18.28 -5.57 5.07
CA GLN A 40 18.99 -6.52 5.91
C GLN A 40 18.06 -7.21 6.93
N ILE A 41 17.13 -6.47 7.55
CA ILE A 41 16.12 -7.04 8.45
C ILE A 41 15.26 -8.07 7.69
N ILE A 42 14.77 -7.75 6.50
CA ILE A 42 13.99 -8.66 5.66
C ILE A 42 14.75 -9.95 5.37
N LYS A 43 16.01 -9.84 5.04
CA LYS A 43 16.90 -10.96 4.76
C LYS A 43 17.14 -11.84 6.00
N ASP A 44 17.42 -11.22 7.15
CA ASP A 44 17.69 -11.93 8.41
C ASP A 44 16.44 -12.68 8.93
N LYS A 45 15.26 -12.21 8.60
CA LYS A 45 13.98 -12.86 8.92
C LYS A 45 13.62 -14.00 7.95
N GLU A 46 14.43 -14.21 6.90
CA GLU A 46 14.18 -15.24 5.89
C GLU A 46 12.80 -15.13 5.26
N ALA A 47 12.39 -13.89 4.92
CA ALA A 47 11.14 -13.64 4.22
C ALA A 47 11.13 -14.35 2.86
N ASP A 48 9.97 -14.91 2.49
CA ASP A 48 9.79 -15.60 1.22
C ASP A 48 8.72 -14.94 0.32
N LEU A 49 8.13 -13.83 0.78
CA LEU A 49 7.17 -13.03 0.01
C LEU A 49 7.19 -11.56 0.48
N LEU A 50 7.26 -10.63 -0.46
CA LEU A 50 7.04 -9.20 -0.22
C LEU A 50 5.67 -8.79 -0.73
N ILE A 51 4.86 -8.10 0.09
CA ILE A 51 3.54 -7.62 -0.28
C ILE A 51 3.55 -6.10 -0.20
N ILE A 52 3.37 -5.42 -1.36
CA ILE A 52 3.44 -3.97 -1.46
C ILE A 52 2.05 -3.41 -1.71
N TYR A 53 1.60 -2.54 -0.81
CA TYR A 53 0.47 -1.64 -1.05
C TYR A 53 1.01 -0.31 -1.53
N SER A 54 0.75 0.02 -2.80
CA SER A 54 1.30 1.23 -3.41
C SER A 54 0.34 2.40 -3.39
N THR A 55 0.83 3.57 -2.98
CA THR A 55 0.10 4.84 -3.06
C THR A 55 0.30 5.56 -4.39
N THR A 56 1.33 5.22 -5.12
CA THR A 56 1.65 5.84 -6.42
C THR A 56 1.01 5.10 -7.61
N TRP A 57 0.29 4.02 -7.33
CA TRP A 57 -0.56 3.33 -8.29
C TRP A 57 -2.04 3.44 -7.93
N PRO A 58 -2.70 4.59 -8.22
CA PRO A 58 -4.14 4.73 -8.00
C PRO A 58 -4.93 3.94 -9.04
N SER A 59 -5.97 3.22 -8.61
CA SER A 59 -6.92 2.55 -9.49
C SER A 59 -8.33 3.08 -9.28
N ILE A 60 -9.15 3.08 -10.32
CA ILE A 60 -10.53 3.59 -10.31
C ILE A 60 -11.58 2.48 -10.48
N ILE A 61 -11.19 1.33 -11.02
CA ILE A 61 -12.08 0.18 -11.23
C ILE A 61 -11.56 -0.97 -10.38
N GLY A 62 -12.00 -1.01 -9.13
CA GLY A 62 -11.56 -2.01 -8.16
C GLY A 62 -10.06 -1.95 -7.87
N HIS A 63 -9.58 -2.91 -7.09
CA HIS A 63 -8.15 -3.08 -6.82
C HIS A 63 -7.47 -3.81 -7.98
N GLN A 64 -6.24 -3.43 -8.28
CA GLN A 64 -5.44 -4.08 -9.32
C GLN A 64 -4.22 -4.73 -8.69
N ILE A 65 -3.88 -5.94 -9.12
CA ILE A 65 -2.78 -6.72 -8.58
C ILE A 65 -1.87 -7.10 -9.75
N ILE A 66 -0.58 -6.77 -9.67
CA ILE A 66 0.39 -7.19 -10.70
C ILE A 66 0.50 -8.71 -10.69
N SER A 67 0.37 -9.32 -11.86
CA SER A 67 0.47 -10.76 -12.07
C SER A 67 1.29 -11.13 -13.32
N ASP A 68 2.01 -10.18 -13.89
CA ASP A 68 3.13 -10.47 -14.80
C ASP A 68 4.27 -11.05 -13.95
N PRO A 69 4.75 -12.27 -14.21
CA PRO A 69 5.75 -12.89 -13.35
C PRO A 69 7.13 -12.21 -13.40
N ASN A 70 7.44 -11.54 -14.49
CA ASN A 70 8.75 -10.89 -14.68
C ASN A 70 8.59 -9.54 -15.40
N PRO A 71 7.94 -8.57 -14.77
CA PRO A 71 7.81 -7.25 -15.37
C PRO A 71 9.18 -6.58 -15.45
N GLU A 72 9.55 -6.19 -16.67
CA GLU A 72 10.80 -5.54 -16.97
C GLU A 72 10.54 -4.28 -17.78
N TRP A 73 11.03 -3.14 -17.31
CA TRP A 73 10.86 -1.85 -17.98
C TRP A 73 11.82 -0.80 -17.43
N VAL A 74 11.57 0.43 -17.85
CA VAL A 74 12.26 1.64 -17.38
C VAL A 74 11.26 2.57 -16.74
N MET A 75 11.47 2.91 -15.47
CA MET A 75 10.68 3.91 -14.77
C MET A 75 11.37 5.28 -14.88
N VAL A 76 10.60 6.29 -15.31
CA VAL A 76 10.95 7.70 -15.23
C VAL A 76 9.84 8.39 -14.44
N ASP A 77 10.22 9.06 -13.35
CA ASP A 77 9.24 9.80 -12.55
C ASP A 77 8.79 11.06 -13.30
N HIS A 78 7.50 11.35 -13.31
CA HIS A 78 6.95 12.45 -14.08
C HIS A 78 7.24 13.83 -13.46
N ASP A 79 7.37 13.90 -12.12
CA ASP A 79 7.71 15.14 -11.41
C ASP A 79 9.23 15.35 -11.30
N PHE A 80 10.01 14.25 -11.31
CA PHE A 80 11.46 14.25 -11.11
C PHE A 80 12.22 13.56 -12.24
N HIS A 81 11.78 13.79 -13.48
CA HIS A 81 12.38 13.19 -14.69
C HIS A 81 13.83 13.60 -14.92
N ASP A 82 14.23 14.74 -14.43
CA ASP A 82 15.60 15.28 -14.46
C ASP A 82 16.59 14.48 -13.62
N LEU A 83 16.14 13.71 -12.62
CA LEU A 83 16.99 12.80 -11.87
C LEU A 83 17.43 11.59 -12.69
N GLY A 84 16.72 11.27 -13.78
CA GLY A 84 17.04 10.15 -14.65
C GLY A 84 16.01 9.04 -14.62
N SER A 85 16.46 7.79 -14.81
CA SER A 85 15.58 6.63 -14.94
C SER A 85 16.08 5.45 -14.10
N ILE A 86 15.13 4.60 -13.68
CA ILE A 86 15.42 3.34 -12.98
C ILE A 86 15.02 2.19 -13.91
N HIS A 87 16.00 1.42 -14.35
CA HIS A 87 15.75 0.15 -15.02
C HIS A 87 15.37 -0.89 -13.97
N TYR A 88 14.29 -1.61 -14.20
CA TYR A 88 13.86 -2.65 -13.28
C TYR A 88 13.51 -3.94 -14.00
N SER A 89 13.69 -5.04 -13.29
CA SER A 89 13.20 -6.37 -13.63
C SER A 89 12.86 -7.04 -12.29
N PHE A 90 11.60 -7.41 -12.09
CA PHE A 90 11.15 -7.91 -10.79
C PHE A 90 10.65 -9.35 -10.87
N ASN A 91 10.84 -10.10 -9.79
CA ASN A 91 10.28 -11.42 -9.58
C ASN A 91 8.92 -11.29 -8.87
N ILE A 92 7.82 -11.49 -9.60
CA ILE A 92 6.46 -11.38 -9.09
C ILE A 92 5.86 -12.79 -8.85
N ASP A 93 5.28 -13.01 -7.66
CA ASP A 93 4.50 -14.22 -7.39
C ASP A 93 3.12 -14.11 -8.06
N ALA A 94 3.11 -14.39 -9.37
CA ALA A 94 1.91 -14.31 -10.18
C ALA A 94 0.81 -15.29 -9.71
N GLU A 95 1.18 -16.41 -9.12
CA GLU A 95 0.21 -17.38 -8.62
C GLU A 95 -0.45 -16.87 -7.33
N PHE A 96 0.33 -16.34 -6.39
CA PHE A 96 -0.22 -15.68 -5.20
C PHE A 96 -1.13 -14.51 -5.59
N ALA A 97 -0.73 -13.69 -6.56
CA ALA A 97 -1.54 -12.57 -7.07
C ALA A 97 -2.91 -13.04 -7.59
N LYS A 98 -2.96 -14.11 -8.38
CA LYS A 98 -4.19 -14.70 -8.90
C LYS A 98 -5.06 -15.28 -7.79
N GLN A 99 -4.46 -15.95 -6.81
CA GLN A 99 -5.19 -16.49 -5.65
C GLN A 99 -5.76 -15.37 -4.79
N TRP A 100 -4.99 -14.29 -4.54
CA TRP A 100 -5.49 -13.14 -3.82
C TRP A 100 -6.66 -12.46 -4.54
N ASN A 101 -6.56 -12.30 -5.86
CA ASN A 101 -7.68 -11.81 -6.66
C ASN A 101 -8.94 -12.67 -6.50
N LYS A 102 -8.79 -13.99 -6.49
CA LYS A 102 -9.90 -14.94 -6.27
C LYS A 102 -10.49 -14.80 -4.86
N GLU A 103 -9.65 -14.67 -3.83
CA GLU A 103 -10.10 -14.42 -2.44
C GLU A 103 -10.85 -13.09 -2.32
N ASN A 104 -10.40 -12.04 -3.03
CA ASN A 104 -11.10 -10.76 -3.08
C ASN A 104 -12.50 -10.91 -3.68
N HIS A 105 -12.63 -11.55 -4.83
CA HIS A 105 -13.93 -11.80 -5.45
C HIS A 105 -14.85 -12.63 -4.57
N ALA A 106 -14.29 -13.65 -3.91
CA ALA A 106 -15.05 -14.48 -2.98
C ALA A 106 -15.60 -13.68 -1.79
N ARG A 107 -15.05 -12.50 -1.51
CA ARG A 107 -15.47 -11.55 -0.45
C ARG A 107 -16.24 -10.35 -0.99
N GLY A 108 -16.66 -10.38 -2.25
CA GLY A 108 -17.42 -9.30 -2.87
C GLY A 108 -16.59 -8.09 -3.30
N LEU A 109 -15.24 -8.13 -3.18
CA LEU A 109 -14.39 -7.05 -3.66
C LEU A 109 -14.21 -7.11 -5.18
N GLN A 110 -14.27 -5.94 -5.80
CA GLN A 110 -13.84 -5.81 -7.19
C GLN A 110 -12.33 -5.73 -7.25
N SER A 111 -11.72 -6.72 -7.87
CA SER A 111 -10.28 -6.70 -8.13
C SER A 111 -9.96 -7.43 -9.42
N ARG A 112 -8.78 -7.17 -9.96
CA ARG A 112 -8.28 -7.86 -11.15
C ARG A 112 -6.78 -7.96 -11.17
N CYS A 113 -6.31 -9.02 -11.81
CA CYS A 113 -4.91 -9.19 -12.13
C CYS A 113 -4.54 -8.36 -13.36
N VAL A 114 -3.33 -7.79 -13.34
CA VAL A 114 -2.71 -7.05 -14.45
C VAL A 114 -1.46 -7.81 -14.89
N ASN A 115 -1.46 -8.30 -16.12
CA ASN A 115 -0.36 -9.08 -16.71
C ASN A 115 -0.05 -8.67 -18.16
N TYR A 116 -0.24 -7.41 -18.47
CA TYR A 116 0.08 -6.90 -19.80
C TYR A 116 1.57 -6.68 -19.93
N HIS A 117 2.16 -7.21 -20.99
CA HIS A 117 3.55 -6.93 -21.30
C HIS A 117 3.78 -5.42 -21.44
N GLY A 118 4.81 -4.90 -20.78
CA GLY A 118 5.12 -3.47 -20.76
C GLY A 118 4.17 -2.62 -19.91
N PHE A 119 3.34 -3.23 -19.05
CA PHE A 119 2.59 -2.45 -18.06
C PHE A 119 3.57 -1.80 -17.08
N PRO A 120 3.56 -0.46 -16.95
CA PRO A 120 4.53 0.24 -16.12
C PRO A 120 4.25 -0.03 -14.63
N ILE A 121 5.28 -0.45 -13.91
CA ILE A 121 5.24 -0.50 -12.45
C ILE A 121 5.43 0.95 -11.93
N ASP A 122 4.63 1.33 -10.96
CA ASP A 122 4.64 2.66 -10.36
C ASP A 122 5.94 2.97 -9.60
N VAL A 123 6.26 4.25 -9.48
CA VAL A 123 7.51 4.71 -8.87
C VAL A 123 7.71 4.20 -7.45
N GLY A 124 6.67 4.24 -6.61
CA GLY A 124 6.78 3.79 -5.21
C GLY A 124 7.13 2.31 -5.10
N SER A 125 6.51 1.46 -5.92
CA SER A 125 6.82 0.03 -5.98
C SER A 125 8.21 -0.23 -6.55
N VAL A 126 8.62 0.51 -7.60
CA VAL A 126 9.96 0.40 -8.17
C VAL A 126 11.03 0.77 -7.14
N VAL A 127 10.88 1.91 -6.45
CA VAL A 127 11.81 2.34 -5.39
C VAL A 127 11.87 1.30 -4.27
N ALA A 128 10.72 0.87 -3.76
CA ALA A 128 10.64 -0.10 -2.67
C ALA A 128 11.33 -1.42 -3.03
N LEU A 129 11.01 -2.02 -4.18
CA LEU A 129 11.61 -3.30 -4.59
C LEU A 129 13.09 -3.18 -4.91
N THR A 130 13.52 -2.11 -5.59
CA THR A 130 14.93 -1.87 -5.91
C THR A 130 15.79 -1.81 -4.65
N LEU A 131 15.28 -1.19 -3.58
CA LEU A 131 16.05 -0.97 -2.36
C LEU A 131 15.87 -2.09 -1.32
N LEU A 132 14.66 -2.65 -1.17
CA LEU A 132 14.40 -3.70 -0.16
C LEU A 132 14.75 -5.11 -0.64
N ASN A 133 14.82 -5.32 -1.96
CA ASN A 133 15.10 -6.63 -2.57
C ASN A 133 16.13 -6.51 -3.70
N PRO A 134 17.33 -5.93 -3.42
CA PRO A 134 18.29 -5.60 -4.46
C PRO A 134 18.77 -6.83 -5.24
N ASP A 135 18.78 -8.00 -4.63
CA ASP A 135 19.12 -9.27 -5.27
C ASP A 135 17.96 -9.87 -6.08
N ASN A 136 16.77 -9.28 -6.03
CA ASN A 136 15.53 -9.75 -6.66
C ASN A 136 15.20 -11.24 -6.38
N LYS A 137 15.61 -11.75 -5.21
CA LYS A 137 15.43 -13.17 -4.86
C LYS A 137 14.10 -13.49 -4.24
N ILE A 138 13.52 -12.53 -3.50
CA ILE A 138 12.25 -12.72 -2.82
C ILE A 138 11.15 -12.34 -3.81
N PRO A 139 10.21 -13.24 -4.13
CA PRO A 139 9.08 -12.88 -4.98
C PRO A 139 8.22 -11.81 -4.31
N ALA A 140 7.66 -10.92 -5.12
CA ALA A 140 6.82 -9.84 -4.63
C ALA A 140 5.40 -9.90 -5.20
N VAL A 141 4.47 -9.24 -4.51
CA VAL A 141 3.13 -8.96 -5.01
C VAL A 141 2.84 -7.47 -4.78
N ILE A 142 2.34 -6.80 -5.80
CA ILE A 142 2.04 -5.36 -5.75
C ILE A 142 0.54 -5.19 -5.95
N VAL A 143 -0.09 -4.42 -5.05
CA VAL A 143 -1.51 -4.04 -5.16
C VAL A 143 -1.66 -2.53 -5.23
N SER A 144 -2.57 -2.10 -6.09
CA SER A 144 -2.94 -0.70 -6.26
C SER A 144 -3.79 -0.18 -5.09
N SER A 145 -3.81 1.13 -4.92
CA SER A 145 -4.77 1.82 -4.07
C SER A 145 -6.01 2.21 -4.87
N ASN A 146 -7.17 1.59 -4.59
CA ASN A 146 -8.42 2.00 -5.19
C ASN A 146 -8.87 3.35 -4.63
N VAL A 147 -9.10 4.32 -5.54
CA VAL A 147 -9.47 5.70 -5.19
C VAL A 147 -10.79 5.75 -4.40
N TYR A 148 -11.75 4.91 -4.76
CA TYR A 148 -13.08 4.88 -4.17
C TYR A 148 -13.23 3.95 -2.97
N ALA A 149 -12.24 3.12 -2.69
CA ALA A 149 -12.28 2.25 -1.51
C ALA A 149 -12.32 3.06 -0.22
N ASP A 150 -13.21 2.68 0.67
CA ASP A 150 -13.27 3.15 2.05
C ASP A 150 -12.37 2.29 2.97
N ARG A 151 -12.46 2.55 4.28
CA ARG A 151 -11.71 1.78 5.27
C ARG A 151 -12.17 0.33 5.33
N SER A 152 -13.48 0.08 5.23
CA SER A 152 -14.05 -1.27 5.25
C SER A 152 -13.55 -2.11 4.08
N GLU A 153 -13.62 -1.57 2.86
CA GLU A 153 -13.14 -2.24 1.65
C GLU A 153 -11.62 -2.51 1.72
N THR A 154 -10.86 -1.52 2.19
CA THR A 154 -9.40 -1.65 2.37
C THR A 154 -9.06 -2.71 3.42
N THR A 155 -9.84 -2.80 4.49
CA THR A 155 -9.70 -3.82 5.55
C THR A 155 -9.97 -5.22 4.99
N VAL A 156 -11.02 -5.39 4.18
CA VAL A 156 -11.34 -6.69 3.55
C VAL A 156 -10.21 -7.12 2.62
N LEU A 157 -9.65 -6.19 1.81
CA LEU A 157 -8.52 -6.46 0.94
C LEU A 157 -7.30 -7.00 1.73
N ALA A 158 -6.97 -6.33 2.84
CA ALA A 158 -5.85 -6.72 3.69
C ALA A 158 -6.07 -8.09 4.35
N LYS A 159 -7.26 -8.33 4.90
CA LYS A 159 -7.62 -9.62 5.53
C LYS A 159 -7.62 -10.77 4.51
N ALA A 160 -8.10 -10.54 3.29
CA ALA A 160 -8.04 -11.52 2.21
C ALA A 160 -6.59 -11.94 1.91
N CYS A 161 -5.68 -10.97 1.85
CA CYS A 161 -4.25 -11.21 1.67
C CYS A 161 -3.67 -12.03 2.83
N LYS A 162 -3.91 -11.60 4.07
CA LYS A 162 -3.42 -12.27 5.27
C LYS A 162 -3.88 -13.73 5.37
N ASP A 163 -5.15 -13.99 5.10
CA ASP A 163 -5.68 -15.35 5.12
C ASP A 163 -5.04 -16.22 4.04
N LEU A 164 -4.72 -15.64 2.88
CA LEU A 164 -3.99 -16.35 1.84
C LEU A 164 -2.54 -16.63 2.28
N VAL A 165 -1.85 -15.68 2.91
CA VAL A 165 -0.52 -15.91 3.51
C VAL A 165 -0.58 -17.10 4.49
N ARG A 166 -1.59 -17.12 5.38
CA ARG A 166 -1.79 -18.26 6.32
C ARG A 166 -2.03 -19.57 5.62
N LYS A 167 -2.87 -19.59 4.58
CA LYS A 167 -3.21 -20.80 3.80
C LYS A 167 -2.01 -21.34 3.04
N THR A 168 -1.16 -20.46 2.51
CA THR A 168 -0.01 -20.85 1.68
C THR A 168 1.26 -21.14 2.48
N GLY A 169 1.25 -20.87 3.80
CA GLY A 169 2.38 -21.13 4.68
C GLY A 169 3.56 -20.17 4.47
N ARG A 170 3.32 -18.96 3.91
CA ARG A 170 4.37 -18.01 3.56
C ARG A 170 4.84 -17.20 4.77
N LYS A 171 6.13 -16.86 4.78
CA LYS A 171 6.72 -15.86 5.67
C LYS A 171 6.73 -14.52 4.92
N ALA A 172 5.66 -13.75 5.08
CA ALA A 172 5.48 -12.55 4.27
C ALA A 172 5.85 -11.26 5.03
N VAL A 173 6.37 -10.29 4.29
CA VAL A 173 6.61 -8.92 4.77
C VAL A 173 5.57 -8.00 4.14
N ALA A 174 4.86 -7.23 4.97
CA ALA A 174 3.89 -6.24 4.53
C ALA A 174 4.56 -4.86 4.40
N ILE A 175 4.44 -4.24 3.24
CA ILE A 175 5.09 -2.98 2.92
C ILE A 175 4.05 -1.98 2.42
N THR A 176 4.01 -0.79 3.02
CA THR A 176 3.29 0.35 2.48
C THR A 176 4.28 1.36 1.90
N ALA A 177 4.21 1.57 0.57
CA ALA A 177 4.97 2.60 -0.10
C ALA A 177 4.18 3.92 -0.04
N MET A 178 4.58 4.86 0.84
CA MET A 178 3.89 6.11 1.09
C MET A 178 4.79 7.19 1.69
N SER A 179 4.35 8.45 1.58
CA SER A 179 4.87 9.56 2.38
C SER A 179 3.89 9.87 3.51
N LEU A 180 4.38 10.31 4.67
CA LEU A 180 3.54 10.72 5.81
C LEU A 180 2.77 12.00 5.47
N SER A 181 3.46 13.01 4.91
CA SER A 181 2.86 14.19 4.30
C SER A 181 3.37 14.34 2.87
N ASN A 182 2.54 14.89 1.97
CA ASN A 182 2.85 14.98 0.55
C ASN A 182 2.58 16.39 -0.02
N ARG A 183 3.00 17.40 0.70
CA ARG A 183 3.05 18.76 0.21
C ARG A 183 4.44 19.01 -0.36
N MET A 184 4.54 18.97 -1.68
CA MET A 184 5.79 19.22 -2.38
C MET A 184 5.95 20.69 -2.71
N PHE A 185 7.19 21.15 -2.88
CA PHE A 185 7.49 22.45 -3.44
C PHE A 185 7.11 22.49 -4.91
N THR A 186 6.52 23.57 -5.35
CA THR A 186 6.18 23.82 -6.76
C THR A 186 7.29 24.56 -7.50
N GLU A 187 8.17 25.20 -6.76
CA GLU A 187 9.36 25.89 -7.28
C GLU A 187 10.58 24.98 -7.07
N HIS A 188 11.53 25.12 -7.95
CA HIS A 188 12.80 24.40 -7.80
C HIS A 188 13.51 24.86 -6.52
N ILE A 189 13.95 23.91 -5.71
CA ILE A 189 14.80 24.13 -4.55
C ILE A 189 16.09 23.35 -4.73
N ASP A 190 17.19 23.91 -4.25
CA ASP A 190 18.44 23.18 -4.22
C ASP A 190 18.31 21.97 -3.27
N ALA A 191 18.86 20.82 -3.67
CA ALA A 191 18.81 19.60 -2.85
C ALA A 191 19.28 19.83 -1.39
N LYS A 192 20.34 20.63 -1.19
CA LYS A 192 20.89 20.95 0.14
C LYS A 192 19.93 21.74 1.04
N ASP A 193 18.94 22.44 0.45
CA ASP A 193 17.97 23.27 1.15
C ASP A 193 16.63 22.56 1.35
N ASP A 194 16.55 21.27 1.00
CA ASP A 194 15.33 20.48 1.16
C ASP A 194 14.92 20.37 2.63
N ARG A 195 13.63 20.53 2.86
CA ARG A 195 13.00 20.51 4.17
C ARG A 195 11.54 20.13 4.04
N ILE A 196 10.91 19.74 5.13
CA ILE A 196 9.45 19.57 5.16
C ILE A 196 8.78 20.90 4.80
N HIS A 197 7.81 20.85 3.90
CA HIS A 197 7.17 22.03 3.30
C HIS A 197 6.60 23.00 4.36
N SER A 198 6.00 22.48 5.43
CA SER A 198 5.44 23.32 6.49
C SER A 198 5.72 22.73 7.88
N LEU A 199 5.85 23.63 8.87
CA LEU A 199 6.01 23.22 10.27
C LEU A 199 4.82 22.36 10.74
N LYS A 200 3.61 22.67 10.28
CA LYS A 200 2.43 21.89 10.64
C LYS A 200 2.51 20.47 10.11
N ASP A 201 2.97 20.26 8.86
CA ASP A 201 3.15 18.92 8.31
C ASP A 201 4.24 18.17 9.11
N ASP A 202 5.35 18.81 9.48
CA ASP A 202 6.41 18.21 10.29
C ASP A 202 5.92 17.81 11.69
N GLU A 203 5.18 18.69 12.37
CA GLU A 203 4.62 18.40 13.71
C GLU A 203 3.70 17.17 13.68
N TRP A 204 2.81 17.08 12.70
CA TRP A 204 1.91 15.94 12.56
C TRP A 204 2.62 14.66 12.13
N ASN A 205 3.62 14.76 11.24
CA ASN A 205 4.44 13.60 10.89
C ASN A 205 5.14 13.03 12.12
N ARG A 206 5.76 13.89 12.94
CA ARG A 206 6.40 13.46 14.19
C ARG A 206 5.42 12.84 15.17
N LYS A 207 4.21 13.39 15.26
CA LYS A 207 3.14 12.83 16.10
C LYS A 207 2.70 11.44 15.63
N ILE A 208 2.56 11.24 14.32
CA ILE A 208 2.28 9.91 13.75
C ILE A 208 3.41 8.94 14.12
N LEU A 209 4.67 9.34 13.92
CA LEU A 209 5.83 8.50 14.26
C LEU A 209 5.92 8.20 15.75
N GLU A 210 5.56 9.15 16.62
CA GLU A 210 5.46 8.95 18.07
C GLU A 210 4.42 7.88 18.41
N PHE A 211 3.22 7.96 17.83
CA PHE A 211 2.17 6.96 18.04
C PHE A 211 2.61 5.57 17.56
N LEU A 212 3.23 5.49 16.38
CA LEU A 212 3.79 4.23 15.90
C LEU A 212 4.87 3.69 16.84
N GLY A 213 5.76 4.56 17.35
CA GLY A 213 6.78 4.19 18.34
C GLY A 213 6.22 3.70 19.67
N GLN A 214 5.01 4.14 20.00
CA GLN A 214 4.27 3.68 21.19
C GLN A 214 3.45 2.39 20.93
N GLY A 215 3.53 1.81 19.73
CA GLY A 215 2.76 0.59 19.40
C GLY A 215 1.30 0.85 19.03
N ARG A 216 0.94 2.06 18.60
CA ARG A 216 -0.45 2.53 18.38
C ARG A 216 -0.83 2.60 16.91
N LEU A 217 -0.52 1.56 16.14
CA LEU A 217 -0.81 1.51 14.70
C LEU A 217 -2.31 1.60 14.39
N GLU A 218 -3.14 0.89 15.13
CA GLU A 218 -4.60 0.93 14.93
C GLU A 218 -5.17 2.31 15.28
N ASP A 219 -4.68 2.95 16.32
CA ASP A 219 -5.11 4.31 16.68
C ASP A 219 -4.76 5.31 15.56
N VAL A 220 -3.57 5.20 14.94
CA VAL A 220 -3.21 6.02 13.77
C VAL A 220 -4.16 5.74 12.60
N SER A 221 -4.52 4.49 12.38
CA SER A 221 -5.48 4.07 11.37
C SER A 221 -6.85 4.73 11.59
N GLN A 222 -7.36 4.73 12.81
CA GLN A 222 -8.64 5.33 13.18
C GLN A 222 -8.61 6.86 13.11
N LEU A 223 -7.53 7.49 13.59
CA LEU A 223 -7.34 8.94 13.55
C LEU A 223 -7.09 9.50 12.14
N SER A 224 -6.97 8.65 11.14
CA SER A 224 -6.60 9.04 9.76
C SER A 224 -7.48 10.15 9.18
N ARG A 225 -8.78 10.16 9.47
CA ARG A 225 -9.70 11.21 9.02
C ARG A 225 -9.37 12.57 9.64
N THR A 226 -9.02 12.59 10.91
CA THR A 226 -8.60 13.81 11.61
C THR A 226 -7.24 14.27 11.11
N ILE A 227 -6.30 13.36 10.95
CA ILE A 227 -4.94 13.66 10.50
C ILE A 227 -4.96 14.27 9.09
N GLN A 228 -5.70 13.71 8.14
CA GLN A 228 -5.79 14.23 6.77
C GLN A 228 -6.41 15.62 6.65
N GLN A 229 -7.15 16.08 7.67
CA GLN A 229 -7.64 17.45 7.73
C GLN A 229 -6.56 18.43 8.17
N GLN A 230 -5.52 17.96 8.84
CA GLN A 230 -4.45 18.79 9.40
C GLN A 230 -3.26 18.89 8.47
N ILE A 231 -2.91 17.82 7.79
CA ILE A 231 -1.77 17.74 6.87
C ILE A 231 -2.23 17.43 5.45
N ARG A 232 -1.38 17.76 4.48
CA ARG A 232 -1.63 17.34 3.11
C ARG A 232 -1.06 15.94 2.89
N VAL A 233 -1.95 14.98 2.71
CA VAL A 233 -1.63 13.65 2.21
C VAL A 233 -1.85 13.57 0.71
N GLN A 234 -1.44 12.49 0.08
CA GLN A 234 -1.72 12.25 -1.32
C GLN A 234 -3.24 12.15 -1.54
N LYS A 235 -3.82 13.17 -2.20
CA LYS A 235 -5.28 13.38 -2.27
C LYS A 235 -6.08 12.16 -2.69
N VAL A 236 -5.54 11.41 -3.63
CA VAL A 236 -6.24 10.29 -4.27
C VAL A 236 -6.30 9.07 -3.36
N VAL A 237 -5.29 8.91 -2.52
CA VAL A 237 -5.10 7.71 -1.72
C VAL A 237 -5.42 7.94 -0.24
N ASN A 238 -5.32 9.18 0.24
CA ASN A 238 -5.51 9.54 1.64
C ASN A 238 -4.62 8.69 2.57
N PHE A 239 -5.18 8.21 3.68
CA PHE A 239 -4.52 7.33 4.64
C PHE A 239 -4.84 5.83 4.44
N LYS A 240 -5.33 5.41 3.29
CA LYS A 240 -5.60 3.99 2.99
C LYS A 240 -4.42 3.05 3.28
N PRO A 241 -3.15 3.45 3.06
CA PRO A 241 -2.01 2.62 3.46
C PRO A 241 -1.99 2.26 4.93
N MET A 242 -2.37 3.20 5.82
CA MET A 242 -2.44 2.95 7.25
C MET A 242 -3.59 2.01 7.61
N TRP A 243 -4.73 2.12 6.94
CA TRP A 243 -5.85 1.19 7.10
C TRP A 243 -5.46 -0.22 6.68
N TRP A 244 -4.80 -0.34 5.51
CA TRP A 244 -4.33 -1.61 5.00
C TRP A 244 -3.28 -2.24 5.92
N LEU A 245 -2.29 -1.43 6.37
CA LEU A 245 -1.20 -1.87 7.22
C LEU A 245 -1.70 -2.33 8.60
N SER A 246 -2.65 -1.61 9.18
CA SER A 246 -3.29 -2.01 10.42
C SER A 246 -4.10 -3.29 10.25
N ALA A 247 -4.90 -3.39 9.18
CA ALA A 247 -5.77 -4.53 8.93
C ALA A 247 -5.00 -5.84 8.63
N ILE A 248 -3.88 -5.76 7.90
CA ILE A 248 -3.04 -6.94 7.64
C ILE A 248 -2.35 -7.43 8.92
N ASN A 249 -2.24 -6.56 9.92
CA ASN A 249 -1.72 -6.82 11.26
C ASN A 249 -2.85 -6.96 12.33
N ASP A 250 -4.06 -7.39 11.93
CA ASP A 250 -5.21 -7.70 12.79
C ASP A 250 -5.87 -6.50 13.47
N ASN A 251 -5.64 -5.26 13.04
CA ASN A 251 -6.14 -4.03 13.65
C ASN A 251 -5.83 -3.96 15.17
N ARG A 252 -4.55 -4.10 15.51
CA ARG A 252 -4.08 -4.12 16.89
C ARG A 252 -3.04 -3.03 17.15
N ASN A 253 -2.98 -2.62 18.41
CA ASN A 253 -1.95 -1.73 18.97
C ASN A 253 -0.85 -2.57 19.67
N ASP A 254 -0.22 -3.46 18.94
CA ASP A 254 0.81 -4.38 19.45
C ASP A 254 2.07 -4.45 18.59
N LEU A 255 2.22 -3.48 17.67
CA LEU A 255 3.40 -3.34 16.82
C LEU A 255 4.12 -2.03 17.13
N THR A 256 5.31 -2.10 17.69
CA THR A 256 6.17 -0.93 17.92
C THR A 256 6.85 -0.52 16.61
N GLY A 257 6.68 0.74 16.24
CA GLY A 257 7.35 1.35 15.10
C GLY A 257 8.78 1.82 15.46
N ASN A 258 9.77 1.16 14.92
CA ASN A 258 11.16 1.64 14.98
C ASN A 258 11.42 2.53 13.77
N VAL A 259 11.60 3.83 14.01
CA VAL A 259 11.90 4.82 12.96
C VAL A 259 13.37 4.73 12.60
N LEU A 260 13.68 4.15 11.44
CA LEU A 260 15.07 4.03 10.95
C LEU A 260 15.56 5.37 10.39
N SER A 261 14.69 6.14 9.73
CA SER A 261 14.96 7.50 9.28
C SER A 261 13.67 8.27 9.05
N TYR A 262 13.71 9.59 9.26
CA TYR A 262 12.65 10.53 8.90
C TYR A 262 13.26 11.80 8.33
N GLU A 263 13.02 12.11 7.07
CA GLU A 263 13.64 13.19 6.33
C GLU A 263 12.66 13.82 5.34
N ALA A 264 13.04 14.95 4.76
CA ALA A 264 12.31 15.58 3.67
C ALA A 264 12.76 15.04 2.31
N ILE A 265 11.81 14.92 1.38
CA ILE A 265 12.09 14.82 -0.05
C ILE A 265 11.18 15.80 -0.78
N ASN A 266 11.77 16.87 -1.30
CA ASN A 266 11.08 17.96 -2.01
C ASN A 266 9.86 18.49 -1.24
N GLY A 267 9.99 18.65 0.07
CA GLY A 267 8.92 19.11 0.95
C GLY A 267 8.04 18.02 1.55
N ALA A 268 8.00 16.82 0.97
CA ALA A 268 7.24 15.69 1.50
C ALA A 268 7.94 15.10 2.73
N GLY A 269 7.17 14.67 3.72
CA GLY A 269 7.67 13.98 4.90
C GLY A 269 7.81 12.47 4.66
N CYS A 270 9.04 12.00 4.60
CA CYS A 270 9.41 10.64 4.22
C CYS A 270 10.02 9.89 5.40
N ALA A 271 9.52 8.70 5.70
CA ALA A 271 10.06 7.88 6.76
C ALA A 271 10.25 6.42 6.32
N VAL A 272 11.31 5.80 6.81
CA VAL A 272 11.45 4.34 6.82
C VAL A 272 11.17 3.88 8.24
N VAL A 273 10.10 3.13 8.42
CA VAL A 273 9.66 2.62 9.73
C VAL A 273 9.52 1.11 9.65
N ASN A 274 10.18 0.41 10.56
CA ASN A 274 9.98 -1.02 10.77
C ASN A 274 9.01 -1.23 11.93
N LEU A 275 7.96 -2.02 11.71
CA LEU A 275 6.93 -2.33 12.71
C LEU A 275 7.14 -3.76 13.22
N ASN A 276 7.52 -3.86 14.47
CA ASN A 276 7.83 -5.14 15.13
C ASN A 276 6.78 -5.49 16.18
N PRO A 277 6.40 -6.76 16.30
CA PRO A 277 5.58 -7.21 17.43
C PRO A 277 6.22 -6.84 18.76
N THR A 278 5.44 -6.30 19.68
CA THR A 278 5.89 -5.93 21.02
C THR A 278 5.05 -6.63 22.09
N SER A 279 5.71 -7.06 23.16
CA SER A 279 5.03 -7.59 24.34
C SER A 279 4.48 -6.48 25.26
N SER A 280 4.87 -5.24 25.01
CA SER A 280 4.47 -4.05 25.79
C SER A 280 3.57 -3.09 25.01
N GLY A 281 3.05 -3.50 23.86
CA GLY A 281 2.09 -2.71 23.07
C GLY A 281 0.80 -2.50 23.85
N PHE A 282 0.04 -1.48 23.46
CA PHE A 282 -1.19 -1.11 24.19
C PHE A 282 -2.30 -2.17 24.10
N GLY A 283 -2.26 -3.09 23.14
CA GLY A 283 -3.24 -4.18 22.98
C GLY A 283 -4.70 -3.70 22.82
N ASP A 284 -5.13 -2.77 23.66
CA ASP A 284 -6.45 -2.15 23.61
C ASP A 284 -6.47 -0.96 22.65
N LYS A 285 -7.60 -0.72 22.04
CA LYS A 285 -7.83 0.46 21.21
C LYS A 285 -8.17 1.64 22.09
N GLU A 286 -7.48 2.75 21.90
CA GLU A 286 -7.77 3.99 22.62
C GLU A 286 -8.83 4.83 21.91
N TYR A 287 -8.94 4.67 20.60
CA TYR A 287 -9.95 5.34 19.79
C TYR A 287 -10.83 4.28 19.13
N ASP A 288 -12.09 4.23 19.55
CA ASP A 288 -13.11 3.47 18.84
C ASP A 288 -13.89 4.41 17.93
N GLU A 289 -14.17 3.98 16.72
CA GLU A 289 -15.14 4.64 15.88
C GLU A 289 -16.54 4.28 16.37
N ASP A 290 -17.37 5.28 16.67
CA ASP A 290 -18.75 5.10 17.13
C ASP A 290 -19.61 4.38 16.09
N GLU A 291 -19.25 4.53 14.81
CA GLU A 291 -19.91 3.86 13.72
C GLU A 291 -18.94 2.89 13.03
N VAL A 292 -19.28 1.62 13.06
CA VAL A 292 -18.56 0.61 12.26
C VAL A 292 -18.87 0.85 10.80
N GLU A 293 -17.85 1.20 10.02
CA GLU A 293 -17.98 1.24 8.57
C GLU A 293 -18.35 -0.15 8.07
N VAL A 294 -19.51 -0.25 7.45
CA VAL A 294 -20.01 -1.50 6.89
C VAL A 294 -19.69 -1.53 5.41
N PHE A 295 -18.96 -2.55 4.98
CA PHE A 295 -18.75 -2.78 3.57
C PHE A 295 -20.11 -3.01 2.87
N ALA A 296 -20.38 -2.26 1.81
CA ALA A 296 -21.68 -2.24 1.14
C ALA A 296 -22.04 -3.56 0.41
N GLY A 297 -21.05 -4.42 0.21
CA GLY A 297 -21.26 -5.76 -0.35
C GLY A 297 -21.82 -6.74 0.68
N GLU A 298 -21.17 -7.83 0.83
CA GLU A 298 -21.58 -8.92 1.74
C GLU A 298 -21.05 -8.69 3.17
N ARG A 299 -21.92 -8.61 4.14
CA ARG A 299 -21.56 -8.26 5.52
C ARG A 299 -20.67 -9.27 6.25
N GLY A 300 -20.58 -10.50 5.79
CA GLY A 300 -19.76 -11.55 6.39
C GLY A 300 -18.30 -11.54 5.95
N VAL A 301 -17.91 -10.68 5.02
CA VAL A 301 -16.59 -10.73 4.40
C VAL A 301 -15.44 -10.19 5.24
N LEU A 302 -15.73 -9.43 6.30
CA LEU A 302 -14.70 -8.95 7.23
C LEU A 302 -14.04 -10.09 8.01
N ASP A 303 -14.74 -11.20 8.16
CA ASP A 303 -14.23 -12.40 8.81
C ASP A 303 -14.39 -13.60 7.88
N ALA A 304 -13.26 -14.12 7.39
CA ALA A 304 -13.24 -15.25 6.47
C ALA A 304 -13.83 -16.55 7.07
N ALA A 305 -13.82 -16.67 8.39
CA ALA A 305 -14.34 -17.84 9.09
C ALA A 305 -15.89 -17.83 9.21
N THR A 306 -16.52 -16.68 9.00
CA THR A 306 -17.98 -16.54 9.15
C THR A 306 -18.76 -16.70 7.85
N LYS A 307 -18.10 -17.04 6.75
CA LYS A 307 -18.77 -17.28 5.47
C LYS A 307 -19.72 -18.46 5.55
N ASN A 308 -20.98 -18.18 5.83
CA ASN A 308 -22.05 -19.14 5.57
C ASN A 308 -22.33 -19.19 4.08
N THR A 309 -22.11 -20.32 3.49
CA THR A 309 -22.41 -20.63 2.08
C THR A 309 -23.89 -20.45 1.70
N GLU A 310 -24.76 -20.20 2.65
CA GLU A 310 -26.21 -20.04 2.42
C GLU A 310 -26.61 -18.60 2.05
N THR A 311 -25.81 -17.58 2.40
CA THR A 311 -26.13 -16.18 2.08
C THR A 311 -25.78 -15.77 0.67
N SER A 312 -24.99 -16.56 -0.03
CA SER A 312 -24.57 -16.28 -1.41
C SER A 312 -25.68 -16.42 -2.46
N LYS A 313 -26.87 -16.90 -2.07
CA LYS A 313 -28.00 -17.13 -3.00
C LYS A 313 -28.99 -15.96 -3.12
N THR A 314 -28.89 -14.92 -2.30
CA THR A 314 -29.91 -13.87 -2.23
C THR A 314 -29.47 -12.46 -2.60
N ASN A 315 -28.18 -12.22 -2.79
CA ASN A 315 -27.71 -10.93 -3.27
C ASN A 315 -27.17 -11.03 -4.69
N SER A 316 -28.09 -10.93 -5.66
CA SER A 316 -27.70 -10.38 -6.95
C SER A 316 -27.34 -8.92 -6.70
N GLY A 317 -26.05 -8.62 -6.54
CA GLY A 317 -25.55 -7.26 -6.59
C GLY A 317 -26.11 -6.53 -7.82
N PRO A 318 -26.07 -5.19 -7.86
CA PRO A 318 -26.61 -4.46 -8.99
C PRO A 318 -26.04 -5.08 -10.27
N LYS A 319 -26.95 -5.55 -11.13
CA LYS A 319 -26.59 -6.15 -12.41
C LYS A 319 -25.69 -5.12 -13.10
N LEU A 320 -24.42 -5.47 -13.28
CA LEU A 320 -23.55 -4.72 -14.16
C LEU A 320 -24.29 -4.49 -15.45
N TRP A 321 -24.34 -3.23 -15.89
CA TRP A 321 -24.94 -2.75 -17.11
C TRP A 321 -24.72 -3.76 -18.25
N GLU A 322 -25.81 -4.37 -18.70
CA GLU A 322 -25.84 -5.14 -19.94
C GLU A 322 -25.96 -4.10 -21.06
N PRO A 323 -25.08 -4.11 -22.07
CA PRO A 323 -25.22 -3.22 -23.21
C PRO A 323 -26.57 -3.47 -23.83
N THR A 324 -27.47 -2.51 -23.77
CA THR A 324 -28.72 -2.53 -24.58
C THR A 324 -28.27 -2.48 -26.02
N GLU A 325 -28.55 -3.52 -26.79
CA GLU A 325 -28.40 -3.47 -28.23
C GLU A 325 -29.20 -2.27 -28.74
N ALA A 326 -28.48 -1.29 -29.29
CA ALA A 326 -29.11 -0.19 -29.98
C ALA A 326 -29.85 -0.76 -31.18
N LYS A 327 -31.17 -0.93 -31.09
CA LYS A 327 -32.02 -1.15 -32.24
C LYS A 327 -32.04 0.14 -33.05
N GLY A 328 -31.08 0.27 -33.94
CA GLY A 328 -31.07 1.28 -35.00
C GLY A 328 -32.11 0.90 -36.03
N SER A 329 -33.29 1.48 -35.94
CA SER A 329 -34.19 1.55 -37.09
C SER A 329 -33.69 2.66 -38.01
N VAL A 330 -32.96 2.31 -39.03
CA VAL A 330 -32.72 3.20 -40.17
C VAL A 330 -34.01 3.18 -41.01
N ASN A 331 -34.82 4.22 -40.85
CA ASN A 331 -35.83 4.52 -41.84
C ASN A 331 -35.17 5.18 -43.03
N THR A 332 -35.00 4.41 -44.09
CA THR A 332 -34.81 4.95 -45.44
C THR A 332 -36.18 5.25 -46.02
N GLU A 333 -36.59 6.49 -46.01
CA GLU A 333 -37.62 6.98 -46.93
C GLU A 333 -36.97 7.89 -47.96
N SER A 334 -37.19 7.47 -49.18
CA SER A 334 -36.85 8.10 -50.43
C SER A 334 -37.68 9.36 -50.69
N ALA A 335 -37.05 10.42 -51.12
CA ALA A 335 -37.54 11.29 -52.22
C ALA A 335 -36.37 12.15 -52.73
#